data_b68d3129699ff70be8f5eacd86894b84
#
_entry.id   b68d3129699ff70be8f5eacd86894b84
#
_cell.length_a   1.000
_cell.length_b   1.000
_cell.length_c   1.000
_cell.angle_alpha   90.00
_cell.angle_beta   90.00
_cell.angle_gamma   90.00
#
_symmetry.space_group_name_H-M   'P 1'
#
loop_
_entity.id
_entity.type
_entity.pdbx_description
1 polymer ?
#
loop_
_entity_poly.entity_id
_entity_poly.type
_entity_poly.pdbx_seq_one_letter_code
_entity_poly.pdbx_strand_id
1 'polypeptide(L)'
;IPTFNEIENIEKIIRKVFSLQEVFHILIVDDGSPDGTAEVVKHLQQEFGTQLFILERKGKQGLGTAYIAGFKWSITKKYDYIFEMDADFSHNPDDLIRLYKSVHEDGIDVSIGSRYIKSGKVENWPLNRIFISYGASLYVRMITWMPVKDCTAGFVCYRRSVLEKINLDKIRFIGYAFQIEMKFRAWRNGFKLKE
;
A
#
# COMPACT_ATOMS: atom_id res chain seq x y z
N ILE A 1 1.61 2.16 -6.06
CA ILE A 1 2.74 1.19 -6.05
C ILE A 1 4.02 2.01 -6.14
N PRO A 2 4.85 2.07 -5.07
CA PRO A 2 6.19 2.66 -5.11
C PRO A 2 7.17 1.71 -5.82
N THR A 3 8.11 2.28 -6.58
CA THR A 3 9.14 1.51 -7.28
C THR A 3 10.52 2.12 -7.15
N PHE A 4 11.52 1.24 -7.04
CA PHE A 4 12.93 1.54 -7.20
C PHE A 4 13.68 0.27 -7.61
N ASN A 5 14.12 0.17 -8.87
CA ASN A 5 14.73 -1.03 -9.47
C ASN A 5 13.82 -2.25 -9.47
N GLU A 6 12.66 -2.13 -10.08
CA GLU A 6 11.63 -3.18 -10.16
C GLU A 6 11.37 -3.66 -11.60
N ILE A 7 12.34 -3.52 -12.50
CA ILE A 7 12.19 -3.86 -13.93
C ILE A 7 11.71 -5.30 -14.17
N GLU A 8 12.11 -6.23 -13.29
CA GLU A 8 11.75 -7.65 -13.42
C GLU A 8 10.27 -7.94 -13.08
N ASN A 9 9.65 -7.09 -12.25
CA ASN A 9 8.34 -7.30 -11.68
C ASN A 9 7.28 -6.35 -12.22
N ILE A 10 7.66 -5.11 -12.58
CA ILE A 10 6.73 -4.01 -12.80
C ILE A 10 5.68 -4.30 -13.89
N GLU A 11 6.07 -4.85 -15.02
CA GLU A 11 5.12 -5.22 -16.08
C GLU A 11 4.16 -6.32 -15.62
N LYS A 12 4.69 -7.34 -14.95
CA LYS A 12 3.89 -8.48 -14.48
C LYS A 12 2.82 -8.07 -13.49
N ILE A 13 3.18 -7.18 -12.53
CA ILE A 13 2.24 -6.74 -11.50
C ILE A 13 1.17 -5.81 -12.09
N ILE A 14 1.53 -4.93 -13.02
CA ILE A 14 0.58 -4.06 -13.73
C ILE A 14 -0.42 -4.92 -14.50
N ARG A 15 0.04 -5.85 -15.32
CA ARG A 15 -0.83 -6.77 -16.09
C ARG A 15 -1.71 -7.62 -15.18
N LYS A 16 -1.16 -8.11 -14.07
CA LYS A 16 -1.93 -8.91 -13.10
C LYS A 16 -3.05 -8.08 -12.48
N VAL A 17 -2.81 -6.85 -12.06
CA VAL A 17 -3.86 -5.98 -11.50
C VAL A 17 -4.93 -5.66 -12.55
N PHE A 18 -4.55 -5.34 -13.79
CA PHE A 18 -5.53 -5.07 -14.85
C PHE A 18 -6.30 -6.31 -15.33
N SER A 19 -5.83 -7.52 -15.00
CA SER A 19 -6.58 -8.76 -15.28
C SER A 19 -7.67 -9.08 -14.26
N LEU A 20 -7.78 -8.30 -13.18
CA LEU A 20 -8.80 -8.50 -12.15
C LEU A 20 -10.20 -8.09 -12.65
N GLN A 21 -11.24 -8.63 -12.02
CA GLN A 21 -12.64 -8.36 -12.42
C GLN A 21 -13.10 -6.93 -12.12
N GLU A 22 -12.51 -6.28 -11.12
CA GLU A 22 -12.83 -4.90 -10.76
C GLU A 22 -11.94 -3.93 -11.54
N VAL A 23 -12.47 -2.73 -11.80
CA VAL A 23 -11.72 -1.69 -12.52
C VAL A 23 -10.79 -0.96 -11.55
N PHE A 24 -9.50 -1.21 -11.70
CA PHE A 24 -8.46 -0.50 -10.98
C PHE A 24 -7.75 0.52 -11.86
N HIS A 25 -7.35 1.63 -11.26
CA HIS A 25 -6.35 2.54 -11.82
C HIS A 25 -5.05 2.37 -11.04
N ILE A 26 -3.94 2.36 -11.74
CA ILE A 26 -2.61 2.18 -11.13
C ILE A 26 -1.82 3.47 -11.23
N LEU A 27 -1.28 3.93 -10.09
CA LEU A 27 -0.24 4.94 -10.03
C LEU A 27 1.07 4.28 -9.60
N ILE A 28 2.06 4.31 -10.46
CA ILE A 28 3.44 3.99 -10.12
C ILE A 28 4.13 5.27 -9.62
N VAL A 29 4.77 5.18 -8.45
CA VAL A 29 5.58 6.27 -7.89
C VAL A 29 7.03 5.82 -7.93
N ASP A 30 7.73 6.24 -8.99
CA ASP A 30 9.11 5.80 -9.26
C ASP A 30 10.13 6.75 -8.65
N ASP A 31 11.06 6.20 -7.88
CA ASP A 31 12.11 6.94 -7.17
C ASP A 31 13.38 7.12 -8.02
N GLY A 32 13.21 7.33 -9.34
CA GLY A 32 14.33 7.52 -10.26
C GLY A 32 15.12 6.23 -10.49
N SER A 33 14.42 5.15 -10.80
CA SER A 33 15.00 3.84 -11.09
C SER A 33 15.98 3.90 -12.26
N PRO A 34 17.25 3.54 -12.08
CA PRO A 34 18.24 3.54 -13.16
C PRO A 34 18.15 2.31 -14.07
N ASP A 35 17.35 1.30 -13.71
CA ASP A 35 17.26 0.01 -14.39
C ASP A 35 16.29 -0.01 -15.59
N GLY A 36 15.56 1.10 -15.85
CA GLY A 36 14.56 1.18 -16.91
C GLY A 36 13.14 0.88 -16.45
N THR A 37 12.86 0.77 -15.15
CA THR A 37 11.51 0.56 -14.60
C THR A 37 10.51 1.62 -15.11
N ALA A 38 10.87 2.91 -15.07
CA ALA A 38 10.00 3.99 -15.51
C ALA A 38 9.67 3.92 -17.01
N GLU A 39 10.62 3.54 -17.83
CA GLU A 39 10.47 3.37 -19.29
C GLU A 39 9.47 2.24 -19.61
N VAL A 40 9.54 1.12 -18.89
CA VAL A 40 8.57 0.02 -19.03
C VAL A 40 7.16 0.53 -18.70
N VAL A 41 6.97 1.29 -17.62
CA VAL A 41 5.67 1.85 -17.26
C VAL A 41 5.15 2.81 -18.35
N LYS A 42 6.00 3.71 -18.86
CA LYS A 42 5.63 4.63 -19.95
C LYS A 42 5.23 3.89 -21.23
N HIS A 43 5.90 2.78 -21.54
CA HIS A 43 5.50 1.94 -22.66
C HIS A 43 4.12 1.31 -22.42
N LEU A 44 3.87 0.76 -21.24
CA LEU A 44 2.57 0.18 -20.87
C LEU A 44 1.43 1.21 -20.82
N GLN A 45 1.71 2.49 -20.59
CA GLN A 45 0.70 3.54 -20.71
C GLN A 45 0.10 3.66 -22.12
N GLN A 46 0.80 3.25 -23.17
CA GLN A 46 0.26 3.21 -24.53
C GLN A 46 -0.83 2.15 -24.66
N GLU A 47 -0.72 1.05 -23.92
CA GLU A 47 -1.70 -0.05 -23.90
C GLU A 47 -2.87 0.25 -22.96
N PHE A 48 -2.59 0.68 -21.73
CA PHE A 48 -3.60 0.87 -20.68
C PHE A 48 -4.18 2.28 -20.56
N GLY A 49 -3.65 3.22 -21.34
CA GLY A 49 -4.21 4.57 -21.48
C GLY A 49 -4.40 5.31 -20.16
N THR A 50 -5.62 5.76 -19.93
CA THR A 50 -5.99 6.60 -18.78
C THR A 50 -6.14 5.85 -17.47
N GLN A 51 -5.81 4.57 -17.43
CA GLN A 51 -5.86 3.75 -16.20
C GLN A 51 -4.49 3.55 -15.55
N LEU A 52 -3.39 3.80 -16.30
CA LEU A 52 -2.01 3.68 -15.80
C LEU A 52 -1.32 5.04 -15.74
N PHE A 53 -0.84 5.40 -14.57
CA PHE A 53 -0.16 6.66 -14.30
C PHE A 53 1.24 6.41 -13.74
N ILE A 54 2.13 7.36 -13.98
CA ILE A 54 3.47 7.38 -13.37
C ILE A 54 3.74 8.75 -12.76
N LEU A 55 4.34 8.75 -11.58
CA LEU A 55 4.88 9.90 -10.88
C LEU A 55 6.37 9.65 -10.65
N GLU A 56 7.21 10.28 -11.44
CA GLU A 56 8.67 10.18 -11.31
C GLU A 56 9.18 11.18 -10.26
N ARG A 57 10.00 10.70 -9.32
CA ARG A 57 10.63 11.50 -8.28
C ARG A 57 12.14 11.58 -8.48
N LYS A 58 12.77 12.59 -7.88
CA LYS A 58 14.21 12.78 -7.96
C LYS A 58 14.95 11.87 -6.96
N GLY A 59 15.02 10.56 -7.26
CA GLY A 59 15.76 9.58 -6.46
C GLY A 59 15.06 9.14 -5.17
N LYS A 60 15.67 8.17 -4.50
CA LYS A 60 15.11 7.45 -3.34
C LYS A 60 15.04 8.34 -2.10
N GLN A 61 13.85 8.63 -1.63
CA GLN A 61 13.58 9.48 -0.47
C GLN A 61 12.92 8.73 0.70
N GLY A 62 12.80 7.41 0.57
CA GLY A 62 12.15 6.53 1.53
C GLY A 62 10.71 6.17 1.16
N LEU A 63 10.35 4.92 1.45
CA LEU A 63 9.09 4.28 1.05
C LEU A 63 7.86 5.09 1.47
N GLY A 64 7.81 5.54 2.73
CA GLY A 64 6.69 6.32 3.25
C GLY A 64 6.46 7.63 2.48
N THR A 65 7.52 8.29 2.01
CA THR A 65 7.39 9.52 1.21
C THR A 65 6.82 9.24 -0.17
N ALA A 66 7.10 8.05 -0.75
CA ALA A 66 6.51 7.62 -2.01
C ALA A 66 5.00 7.37 -1.84
N TYR A 67 4.59 6.67 -0.79
CA TYR A 67 3.18 6.48 -0.48
C TYR A 67 2.45 7.81 -0.23
N ILE A 68 3.04 8.73 0.54
CA ILE A 68 2.44 10.06 0.77
C ILE A 68 2.24 10.82 -0.55
N ALA A 69 3.21 10.77 -1.46
CA ALA A 69 3.07 11.40 -2.78
C ALA A 69 1.92 10.77 -3.58
N GLY A 70 1.83 9.44 -3.59
CA GLY A 70 0.73 8.70 -4.23
C GLY A 70 -0.64 9.02 -3.61
N PHE A 71 -0.74 9.08 -2.29
CA PHE A 71 -1.98 9.44 -1.59
C PHE A 71 -2.45 10.85 -1.93
N LYS A 72 -1.56 11.83 -1.89
CA LYS A 72 -1.88 13.23 -2.26
C LYS A 72 -2.36 13.32 -3.71
N TRP A 73 -1.69 12.63 -4.63
CA TRP A 73 -2.11 12.56 -6.01
C TRP A 73 -3.51 11.93 -6.14
N SER A 74 -3.76 10.80 -5.47
CA SER A 74 -5.04 10.10 -5.51
C SER A 74 -6.19 10.93 -4.94
N ILE A 75 -5.95 11.66 -3.83
CA ILE A 75 -6.91 12.62 -3.25
C ILE A 75 -7.25 13.72 -4.26
N THR A 76 -6.24 14.29 -4.92
CA THR A 76 -6.43 15.34 -5.94
C THR A 76 -7.26 14.85 -7.12
N LYS A 77 -7.11 13.58 -7.49
CA LYS A 77 -7.89 12.92 -8.55
C LYS A 77 -9.27 12.42 -8.07
N LYS A 78 -9.59 12.62 -6.80
CA LYS A 78 -10.88 12.27 -6.18
C LYS A 78 -11.23 10.78 -6.21
N TYR A 79 -10.23 9.89 -6.12
CA TYR A 79 -10.47 8.46 -5.95
C TYR A 79 -11.11 8.20 -4.59
N ASP A 80 -12.14 7.37 -4.54
CA ASP A 80 -12.87 7.06 -3.30
C ASP A 80 -12.16 6.01 -2.44
N TYR A 81 -11.44 5.08 -3.08
CA TYR A 81 -10.69 4.01 -2.45
C TYR A 81 -9.25 4.04 -2.96
N ILE A 82 -8.29 4.07 -2.05
CA ILE A 82 -6.87 4.17 -2.36
C ILE A 82 -6.13 3.00 -1.72
N PHE A 83 -5.39 2.28 -2.54
CA PHE A 83 -4.60 1.13 -2.10
C PHE A 83 -3.12 1.49 -2.01
N GLU A 84 -2.43 0.82 -1.11
CA GLU A 84 -0.98 0.70 -1.12
C GLU A 84 -0.59 -0.78 -1.30
N MET A 85 0.40 -1.03 -2.14
CA MET A 85 0.92 -2.36 -2.46
C MET A 85 2.35 -2.24 -2.97
N ASP A 86 3.22 -3.17 -2.60
CA ASP A 86 4.59 -3.25 -3.11
C ASP A 86 4.63 -3.93 -4.48
N ALA A 87 5.70 -3.71 -5.26
CA ALA A 87 5.82 -4.20 -6.63
C ALA A 87 6.41 -5.63 -6.75
N ASP A 88 6.90 -6.20 -5.65
CA ASP A 88 7.71 -7.43 -5.60
C ASP A 88 6.91 -8.73 -5.44
N PHE A 89 5.58 -8.68 -5.62
CA PHE A 89 4.68 -9.81 -5.39
C PHE A 89 4.69 -10.38 -3.95
N SER A 90 5.24 -9.64 -2.97
CA SER A 90 5.07 -10.02 -1.56
C SER A 90 3.61 -9.94 -1.09
N HIS A 91 2.79 -9.22 -1.84
CA HIS A 91 1.35 -9.13 -1.70
C HIS A 91 0.66 -9.77 -2.92
N ASN A 92 -0.31 -10.66 -2.68
CA ASN A 92 -1.08 -11.26 -3.77
C ASN A 92 -2.08 -10.23 -4.35
N PRO A 93 -1.97 -9.79 -5.61
CA PRO A 93 -2.89 -8.83 -6.20
C PRO A 93 -4.36 -9.29 -6.23
N ASP A 94 -4.64 -10.59 -6.23
CA ASP A 94 -6.01 -11.10 -6.17
C ASP A 94 -6.76 -10.67 -4.90
N ASP A 95 -6.04 -10.39 -3.82
CA ASP A 95 -6.62 -9.92 -2.57
C ASP A 95 -7.08 -8.44 -2.62
N LEU A 96 -6.70 -7.66 -3.65
CA LEU A 96 -7.23 -6.31 -3.86
C LEU A 96 -8.76 -6.29 -3.88
N ILE A 97 -9.38 -7.31 -4.49
CA ILE A 97 -10.84 -7.42 -4.54
C ILE A 97 -11.44 -7.59 -3.15
N ARG A 98 -10.82 -8.40 -2.29
CA ARG A 98 -11.30 -8.59 -0.91
C ARG A 98 -11.14 -7.34 -0.05
N LEU A 99 -10.00 -6.66 -0.19
CA LEU A 99 -9.76 -5.39 0.51
C LEU A 99 -10.77 -4.32 0.06
N TYR A 100 -11.03 -4.23 -1.25
CA TYR A 100 -12.03 -3.33 -1.83
C TYR A 100 -13.42 -3.59 -1.23
N LYS A 101 -13.91 -4.83 -1.31
CA LYS A 101 -15.22 -5.21 -0.80
C LYS A 101 -15.37 -4.89 0.68
N SER A 102 -14.36 -5.15 1.48
CA SER A 102 -14.38 -4.84 2.91
C SER A 102 -14.61 -3.34 3.18
N VAL A 103 -14.01 -2.45 2.39
CA VAL A 103 -14.21 -1.00 2.56
C VAL A 103 -15.50 -0.52 1.89
N HIS A 104 -15.87 -1.09 0.73
CA HIS A 104 -17.03 -0.66 -0.04
C HIS A 104 -18.35 -1.16 0.56
N GLU A 105 -18.42 -2.45 0.91
CA GLU A 105 -19.66 -3.14 1.30
C GLU A 105 -19.82 -3.24 2.82
N ASP A 106 -18.75 -3.53 3.59
CA ASP A 106 -18.82 -3.81 5.03
C ASP A 106 -18.80 -2.55 5.90
N GLY A 107 -18.67 -1.35 5.31
CA GLY A 107 -18.59 -0.09 6.04
C GLY A 107 -17.32 0.07 6.87
N ILE A 108 -16.24 -0.59 6.45
CA ILE A 108 -14.89 -0.44 7.00
C ILE A 108 -14.21 0.76 6.34
N ASP A 109 -13.37 1.47 7.09
CA ASP A 109 -12.67 2.64 6.58
C ASP A 109 -11.24 2.31 6.12
N VAL A 110 -10.63 1.31 6.76
CA VAL A 110 -9.28 0.82 6.43
C VAL A 110 -9.29 -0.71 6.46
N SER A 111 -9.05 -1.33 5.31
CA SER A 111 -8.90 -2.79 5.19
C SER A 111 -7.43 -3.15 5.00
N ILE A 112 -6.92 -4.09 5.81
CA ILE A 112 -5.51 -4.43 5.93
C ILE A 112 -5.30 -5.88 5.49
N GLY A 113 -4.45 -6.10 4.48
CA GLY A 113 -3.97 -7.42 4.09
C GLY A 113 -2.94 -7.94 5.10
N SER A 114 -3.46 -8.55 6.17
CA SER A 114 -2.66 -9.00 7.31
C SER A 114 -2.06 -10.37 7.08
N ARG A 115 -0.80 -10.54 7.46
CA ARG A 115 -0.09 -11.82 7.46
C ARG A 115 -0.46 -12.70 8.66
N TYR A 116 -1.04 -12.13 9.72
CA TYR A 116 -1.27 -12.76 11.03
C TYR A 116 -2.73 -13.12 11.29
N ILE A 117 -3.54 -13.25 10.26
CA ILE A 117 -4.90 -13.81 10.32
C ILE A 117 -4.90 -15.27 9.84
N LYS A 118 -5.98 -16.03 10.13
CA LYS A 118 -6.09 -17.47 9.79
C LYS A 118 -5.88 -17.79 8.29
N SER A 119 -6.22 -16.85 7.40
CA SER A 119 -6.02 -16.97 5.95
C SER A 119 -4.75 -16.30 5.44
N GLY A 120 -4.03 -15.59 6.31
CA GLY A 120 -2.78 -14.91 5.97
C GLY A 120 -1.65 -15.93 5.76
N LYS A 121 -0.82 -15.69 4.75
CA LYS A 121 0.39 -16.47 4.50
C LYS A 121 1.59 -15.54 4.48
N VAL A 122 2.70 -16.03 4.99
CA VAL A 122 4.00 -15.41 4.84
C VAL A 122 4.80 -16.31 3.92
N GLU A 123 5.00 -15.89 2.68
CA GLU A 123 5.78 -16.65 1.71
C GLU A 123 7.20 -16.07 1.62
N ASN A 124 8.19 -16.95 1.47
CA ASN A 124 9.59 -16.61 1.22
C ASN A 124 10.31 -15.74 2.29
N TRP A 125 9.79 -15.70 3.54
CA TRP A 125 10.49 -15.00 4.61
C TRP A 125 11.28 -15.96 5.52
N PRO A 126 12.51 -15.62 5.89
CA PRO A 126 13.24 -16.37 6.90
C PRO A 126 12.57 -16.23 8.27
N LEU A 127 12.62 -17.29 9.08
CA LEU A 127 11.91 -17.38 10.38
C LEU A 127 12.25 -16.22 11.33
N ASN A 128 13.50 -15.79 11.36
CA ASN A 128 13.94 -14.65 12.18
C ASN A 128 13.20 -13.34 11.80
N ARG A 129 12.96 -13.09 10.51
CA ARG A 129 12.19 -11.92 10.04
C ARG A 129 10.73 -12.00 10.50
N ILE A 130 10.14 -13.19 10.49
CA ILE A 130 8.77 -13.40 10.96
C ILE A 130 8.69 -13.10 12.47
N PHE A 131 9.61 -13.64 13.29
CA PHE A 131 9.64 -13.38 14.72
C PHE A 131 9.83 -11.90 15.06
N ILE A 132 10.74 -11.21 14.37
CA ILE A 132 10.99 -9.77 14.57
C ILE A 132 9.74 -8.96 14.22
N SER A 133 9.10 -9.25 13.09
CA SER A 133 7.90 -8.53 12.64
C SER A 133 6.71 -8.77 13.57
N TYR A 134 6.51 -10.01 14.03
CA TYR A 134 5.47 -10.34 14.99
C TYR A 134 5.71 -9.69 16.35
N GLY A 135 6.94 -9.78 16.87
CA GLY A 135 7.34 -9.13 18.12
C GLY A 135 7.19 -7.62 18.08
N ALA A 136 7.55 -6.98 16.96
CA ALA A 136 7.35 -5.56 16.75
C ALA A 136 5.85 -5.19 16.78
N SER A 137 5.00 -5.97 16.11
CA SER A 137 3.55 -5.74 16.12
C SER A 137 2.96 -5.92 17.52
N LEU A 138 3.41 -6.93 18.28
CA LEU A 138 2.98 -7.13 19.67
C LEU A 138 3.37 -5.95 20.56
N TYR A 139 4.63 -5.49 20.47
CA TYR A 139 5.14 -4.33 21.19
C TYR A 139 4.33 -3.06 20.89
N VAL A 140 4.07 -2.78 19.60
CA VAL A 140 3.25 -1.64 19.17
C VAL A 140 1.85 -1.72 19.77
N ARG A 141 1.22 -2.90 19.74
CA ARG A 141 -0.13 -3.11 20.31
C ARG A 141 -0.17 -2.86 21.80
N MET A 142 0.83 -3.32 22.56
CA MET A 142 0.91 -3.09 23.99
C MET A 142 0.99 -1.61 24.36
N ILE A 143 1.70 -0.82 23.56
CA ILE A 143 1.86 0.63 23.80
C ILE A 143 0.67 1.44 23.29
N THR A 144 0.16 1.10 22.09
CA THR A 144 -0.84 1.91 21.39
C THR A 144 -2.27 1.50 21.66
N TRP A 145 -2.49 0.25 22.12
CA TRP A 145 -3.81 -0.38 22.27
C TRP A 145 -4.57 -0.51 20.94
N MET A 146 -3.88 -0.38 19.81
CA MET A 146 -4.48 -0.48 18.49
C MET A 146 -4.94 -1.93 18.22
N PRO A 147 -6.19 -2.16 17.78
CA PRO A 147 -6.75 -3.49 17.59
C PRO A 147 -6.34 -4.13 16.24
N VAL A 148 -5.08 -3.97 15.83
CA VAL A 148 -4.52 -4.50 14.57
C VAL A 148 -3.40 -5.47 14.92
N LYS A 149 -3.43 -6.70 14.37
CA LYS A 149 -2.41 -7.73 14.61
C LYS A 149 -1.15 -7.48 13.81
N ASP A 150 -1.29 -7.05 12.55
CA ASP A 150 -0.19 -6.75 11.65
C ASP A 150 -0.02 -5.24 11.47
N CYS A 151 0.65 -4.63 12.45
CA CYS A 151 0.85 -3.18 12.45
C CYS A 151 1.76 -2.71 11.31
N THR A 152 2.60 -3.59 10.76
CA THR A 152 3.60 -3.28 9.72
C THR A 152 3.16 -3.68 8.31
N ALA A 153 1.95 -4.21 8.12
CA ALA A 153 1.45 -4.58 6.79
C ALA A 153 1.44 -3.36 5.85
N GLY A 154 2.00 -3.52 4.64
CA GLY A 154 2.03 -2.51 3.59
C GLY A 154 0.99 -2.74 2.49
N PHE A 155 0.06 -3.67 2.69
CA PHE A 155 -1.03 -3.95 1.77
C PHE A 155 -2.35 -3.51 2.39
N VAL A 156 -2.81 -2.33 2.02
CA VAL A 156 -3.94 -1.67 2.69
C VAL A 156 -4.82 -0.94 1.69
N CYS A 157 -6.13 -1.00 1.91
CA CYS A 157 -7.11 -0.16 1.24
C CYS A 157 -7.65 0.88 2.21
N TYR A 158 -7.58 2.14 1.83
CA TYR A 158 -8.13 3.27 2.57
C TYR A 158 -9.34 3.87 1.85
N ARG A 159 -10.37 4.22 2.60
CA ARG A 159 -11.37 5.19 2.14
C ARG A 159 -10.73 6.58 2.05
N ARG A 160 -11.02 7.37 1.01
CA ARG A 160 -10.44 8.72 0.82
C ARG A 160 -10.56 9.60 2.06
N SER A 161 -11.70 9.59 2.74
CA SER A 161 -11.95 10.37 3.95
C SER A 161 -10.95 10.12 5.07
N VAL A 162 -10.38 8.91 5.15
CA VAL A 162 -9.31 8.57 6.10
C VAL A 162 -8.05 9.36 5.79
N LEU A 163 -7.62 9.33 4.53
CA LEU A 163 -6.39 10.00 4.07
C LEU A 163 -6.52 11.53 4.13
N GLU A 164 -7.71 12.06 3.85
CA GLU A 164 -8.00 13.50 4.00
C GLU A 164 -7.97 13.93 5.47
N LYS A 165 -8.46 13.08 6.39
CA LYS A 165 -8.46 13.38 7.82
C LYS A 165 -7.09 13.25 8.47
N ILE A 166 -6.30 12.26 8.04
CA ILE A 166 -4.91 12.12 8.44
C ILE A 166 -4.11 13.24 7.78
N ASN A 167 -3.52 14.12 8.58
CA ASN A 167 -2.65 15.15 8.02
C ASN A 167 -1.34 14.49 7.52
N LEU A 168 -1.29 14.17 6.21
CA LEU A 168 -0.18 13.47 5.57
C LEU A 168 1.15 14.25 5.68
N ASP A 169 1.10 15.59 5.79
CA ASP A 169 2.30 16.42 5.98
C ASP A 169 2.90 16.31 7.38
N LYS A 170 2.13 15.80 8.34
CA LYS A 170 2.59 15.56 9.71
C LYS A 170 3.03 14.13 9.98
N ILE A 171 3.09 13.26 8.97
CA ILE A 171 3.67 11.93 9.08
C ILE A 171 5.17 12.06 9.30
N ARG A 172 5.70 11.42 10.35
CA ARG A 172 7.09 11.56 10.78
C ARG A 172 7.99 10.43 10.29
N PHE A 173 7.43 9.24 10.17
CA PHE A 173 8.18 8.03 9.82
C PHE A 173 8.13 7.75 8.32
N ILE A 174 9.28 7.45 7.72
CA ILE A 174 9.43 7.21 6.28
C ILE A 174 9.83 5.76 5.93
N GLY A 175 10.19 4.96 6.94
CA GLY A 175 10.50 3.53 6.80
C GLY A 175 9.35 2.64 7.26
N TYR A 176 9.65 1.46 7.82
CA TYR A 176 8.63 0.50 8.29
C TYR A 176 7.64 1.07 9.32
N ALA A 177 8.07 2.03 10.13
CA ALA A 177 7.21 2.68 11.11
C ALA A 177 6.15 3.59 10.46
N PHE A 178 6.28 3.94 9.17
CA PHE A 178 5.25 4.63 8.40
C PHE A 178 3.91 3.89 8.46
N GLN A 179 3.94 2.58 8.23
CA GLN A 179 2.73 1.75 8.25
C GLN A 179 2.04 1.74 9.62
N ILE A 180 2.84 1.74 10.68
CA ILE A 180 2.34 1.82 12.05
C ILE A 180 1.68 3.17 12.30
N GLU A 181 2.35 4.27 11.91
CA GLU A 181 1.83 5.62 12.12
C GLU A 181 0.53 5.85 11.36
N MET A 182 0.42 5.41 10.11
CA MET A 182 -0.79 5.53 9.29
C MET A 182 -1.99 4.86 9.95
N LYS A 183 -1.85 3.58 10.35
CA LYS A 183 -2.91 2.82 11.02
C LYS A 183 -3.27 3.42 12.38
N PHE A 184 -2.26 3.82 13.17
CA PHE A 184 -2.47 4.45 14.46
C PHE A 184 -3.24 5.76 14.34
N ARG A 185 -2.89 6.62 13.39
CA ARG A 185 -3.61 7.88 13.14
C ARG A 185 -5.04 7.63 12.67
N ALA A 186 -5.26 6.66 11.77
CA ALA A 186 -6.60 6.28 11.36
C ALA A 186 -7.45 5.84 12.56
N TRP A 187 -6.95 4.91 13.36
CA TRP A 187 -7.64 4.45 14.57
C TRP A 187 -7.92 5.56 15.58
N ARG A 188 -6.93 6.42 15.86
CA ARG A 188 -7.08 7.55 16.79
C ARG A 188 -8.09 8.60 16.32
N ASN A 189 -8.35 8.68 15.02
CA ASN A 189 -9.42 9.53 14.47
C ASN A 189 -10.79 8.84 14.43
N GLY A 190 -10.93 7.64 15.01
CA GLY A 190 -12.20 6.93 15.14
C GLY A 190 -12.60 6.10 13.92
N PHE A 191 -11.72 5.90 12.95
CA PHE A 191 -11.99 5.07 11.79
C PHE A 191 -11.97 3.58 12.13
N LYS A 192 -12.80 2.79 11.43
CA LYS A 192 -12.92 1.34 11.59
C LYS A 192 -11.85 0.63 10.76
N LEU A 193 -10.95 -0.09 11.44
CA LEU A 193 -9.91 -0.91 10.83
C LEU A 193 -10.31 -2.39 10.89
N LYS A 194 -10.05 -3.15 9.78
CA LYS A 194 -10.29 -4.60 9.71
C LYS A 194 -9.12 -5.28 8.99
N GLU A 195 -8.73 -6.47 9.46
CA GLU A 195 -7.74 -7.35 8.84
C GLU A 195 -8.41 -8.51 8.10
#